data_6cad1cbd415b25aedff6292a2f00a1e1
#
_entry.id   6cad1cbd415b25aedff6292a2f00a1e1
#
_cell.length_a   1.000
_cell.length_b   1.000
_cell.length_c   1.000
_cell.angle_alpha   90.00
_cell.angle_beta   90.00
_cell.angle_gamma   90.00
#
_symmetry.space_group_name_H-M   'P 1'
#
loop_
_entity.id
_entity.type
_entity.pdbx_description
1 polymer ?
#
loop_
_entity_poly.entity_id
_entity_poly.type
_entity_poly.pdbx_seq_one_letter_code
_entity_poly.pdbx_strand_id
1 'polypeptide(L)'
;MNNWELSLNKFLEQYINEDYFLGAILTGSYATGNNDINSDIDVFIVTKDTTNWRERGNKLIDGYLIEYFINPVRQVLKEFEEGFKNNGIATTLIFAGSKILYDKDGTIESLVNKAKQDLNKEINKIPEFKWKMNCYTVWH
;
A
#
# COMPACT_ATOMS: atom_id res chain seq x y z
N MET A 1 -0.54 6.56 21.85
CA MET A 1 -1.02 6.42 20.45
C MET A 1 -1.44 7.78 19.92
N ASN A 2 -1.00 8.10 18.73
CA ASN A 2 -1.35 9.37 18.11
C ASN A 2 -2.82 9.39 17.68
N ASN A 3 -3.40 10.59 17.57
CA ASN A 3 -4.81 10.73 17.20
C ASN A 3 -5.15 10.12 15.83
N TRP A 4 -4.23 10.26 14.86
CA TRP A 4 -4.45 9.68 13.53
C TRP A 4 -4.46 8.15 13.57
N GLU A 5 -3.67 7.55 14.45
CA GLU A 5 -3.64 6.09 14.63
C GLU A 5 -4.97 5.59 15.20
N LEU A 6 -5.55 6.34 16.14
CA LEU A 6 -6.88 6.01 16.68
C LEU A 6 -7.95 6.05 15.59
N SER A 7 -7.91 7.08 14.73
CA SER A 7 -8.85 7.21 13.63
C SER A 7 -8.71 6.08 12.61
N LEU A 8 -7.47 5.71 12.29
CA LEU A 8 -7.17 4.59 11.40
C LEU A 8 -7.69 3.27 11.98
N ASN A 9 -7.47 3.04 13.27
CA ASN A 9 -7.94 1.83 13.95
C ASN A 9 -9.47 1.74 13.94
N LYS A 10 -10.16 2.85 14.15
CA LYS A 10 -11.63 2.89 14.07
C LYS A 10 -12.11 2.50 12.68
N PHE A 11 -11.45 2.99 11.64
CA PHE A 11 -11.76 2.64 10.27
C PHE A 11 -11.56 1.13 10.03
N LEU A 12 -10.42 0.59 10.44
CA LEU A 12 -10.07 -0.81 10.21
C LEU A 12 -10.94 -1.80 10.99
N GLU A 13 -11.50 -1.39 12.13
CA GLU A 13 -12.40 -2.23 12.91
C GLU A 13 -13.57 -2.77 12.11
N GLN A 14 -13.98 -2.07 11.06
CA GLN A 14 -15.06 -2.49 10.18
C GLN A 14 -14.70 -3.71 9.33
N TYR A 15 -13.40 -4.00 9.16
CA TYR A 15 -12.92 -5.00 8.20
C TYR A 15 -12.15 -6.15 8.84
N ILE A 16 -11.45 -5.93 9.93
CA ILE A 16 -10.48 -6.91 10.47
C ILE A 16 -11.09 -8.25 10.88
N ASN A 17 -12.39 -8.27 11.20
CA ASN A 17 -13.08 -9.50 11.61
C ASN A 17 -13.85 -10.18 10.47
N GLU A 18 -13.80 -9.60 9.28
CA GLU A 18 -14.47 -10.18 8.12
C GLU A 18 -13.66 -11.35 7.56
N ASP A 19 -14.36 -12.40 7.10
CA ASP A 19 -13.70 -13.58 6.54
C ASP A 19 -12.83 -13.26 5.33
N TYR A 20 -13.22 -12.27 4.54
CA TYR A 20 -12.48 -11.89 3.33
C TYR A 20 -11.21 -11.09 3.61
N PHE A 21 -11.05 -10.56 4.81
CA PHE A 21 -9.93 -9.68 5.15
C PHE A 21 -8.64 -10.49 5.34
N LEU A 22 -7.60 -10.18 4.56
CA LEU A 22 -6.28 -10.78 4.72
C LEU A 22 -5.30 -9.88 5.44
N GLY A 23 -5.37 -8.59 5.19
CA GLY A 23 -4.49 -7.65 5.84
C GLY A 23 -4.61 -6.25 5.28
N ALA A 24 -3.78 -5.35 5.81
CA ALA A 24 -3.80 -3.95 5.43
C ALA A 24 -2.41 -3.36 5.54
N ILE A 25 -2.12 -2.40 4.67
CA ILE A 25 -0.87 -1.63 4.70
C ILE A 25 -1.19 -0.15 4.80
N LEU A 26 -0.30 0.57 5.48
CA LEU A 26 -0.31 2.03 5.52
C LEU A 26 0.68 2.51 4.46
N THR A 27 0.24 3.44 3.63
CA THR A 27 1.06 3.97 2.55
C THR A 27 1.03 5.50 2.57
N GLY A 28 1.75 6.13 1.66
CA GLY A 28 1.79 7.58 1.57
C GLY A 28 2.59 8.24 2.67
N SER A 29 2.28 9.51 2.94
CA SER A 29 3.07 10.34 3.84
C SER A 29 3.11 9.85 5.28
N TYR A 30 2.02 9.26 5.79
CA TYR A 30 2.00 8.70 7.14
C TYR A 30 2.90 7.47 7.29
N ALA A 31 3.08 6.71 6.21
CA ALA A 31 3.97 5.55 6.23
C ALA A 31 5.44 5.96 6.27
N THR A 32 5.80 7.07 5.65
CA THR A 32 7.16 7.55 5.54
C THR A 32 7.55 8.59 6.61
N GLY A 33 6.57 9.03 7.41
CA GLY A 33 6.81 10.05 8.43
C GLY A 33 6.83 11.48 7.89
N ASN A 34 6.48 11.68 6.63
CA ASN A 34 6.45 12.99 5.98
C ASN A 34 5.09 13.68 6.05
N ASN A 35 4.20 13.17 6.88
CA ASN A 35 2.86 13.72 7.02
C ASN A 35 2.85 15.07 7.72
N ASP A 36 1.90 15.92 7.32
CA ASP A 36 1.59 17.17 8.00
C ASP A 36 0.10 17.20 8.32
N ILE A 37 -0.39 18.34 8.84
CA ILE A 37 -1.78 18.48 9.28
C ILE A 37 -2.78 18.32 8.14
N ASN A 38 -2.34 18.51 6.90
CA ASN A 38 -3.20 18.41 5.72
C ASN A 38 -3.08 17.06 5.00
N SER A 39 -2.25 16.16 5.49
CA SER A 39 -2.03 14.86 4.86
C SER A 39 -3.22 13.92 5.07
N ASP A 40 -3.60 13.20 4.02
CA ASP A 40 -4.58 12.13 4.12
C ASP A 40 -3.90 10.87 4.65
N ILE A 41 -4.67 10.05 5.36
CA ILE A 41 -4.21 8.72 5.79
C ILE A 41 -4.53 7.75 4.66
N ASP A 42 -3.51 7.18 4.02
CA ASP A 42 -3.69 6.26 2.89
C ASP A 42 -3.55 4.81 3.37
N VAL A 43 -4.60 4.03 3.20
CA VAL A 43 -4.62 2.62 3.61
C VAL A 43 -5.07 1.73 2.45
N PHE A 44 -4.41 0.59 2.30
CA PHE A 44 -4.73 -0.39 1.29
C PHE A 44 -5.11 -1.70 1.98
N ILE A 45 -6.31 -2.19 1.75
CA ILE A 45 -6.82 -3.44 2.32
C ILE A 45 -6.77 -4.53 1.23
N VAL A 46 -6.22 -5.68 1.59
CA VAL A 46 -6.12 -6.82 0.69
C VAL A 46 -7.09 -7.90 1.15
N THR A 47 -7.88 -8.41 0.21
CA THR A 47 -8.89 -9.43 0.47
C THR A 47 -8.54 -10.75 -0.20
N LYS A 48 -9.23 -11.82 0.22
CA LYS A 48 -9.09 -13.15 -0.38
C LYS A 48 -9.54 -13.13 -1.83
N ASP A 49 -9.01 -14.06 -2.62
CA ASP A 49 -9.37 -14.20 -4.04
C ASP A 49 -10.82 -14.67 -4.27
N THR A 50 -11.49 -15.14 -3.24
CA THR A 50 -12.93 -15.42 -3.28
C THR A 50 -13.77 -14.15 -3.35
N THR A 51 -13.17 -13.01 -3.01
CA THR A 51 -13.82 -11.70 -3.08
C THR A 51 -13.94 -11.27 -4.55
N ASN A 52 -15.15 -10.96 -5.00
CA ASN A 52 -15.41 -10.58 -6.39
C ASN A 52 -15.75 -9.10 -6.56
N TRP A 53 -15.40 -8.28 -5.57
CA TRP A 53 -15.64 -6.85 -5.59
C TRP A 53 -14.39 -6.08 -5.20
N ARG A 54 -14.36 -4.83 -5.60
CA ARG A 54 -13.30 -3.86 -5.28
C ARG A 54 -13.96 -2.59 -4.80
N GLU A 55 -13.28 -1.87 -3.93
CA GLU A 55 -13.80 -0.60 -3.44
C GLU A 55 -12.67 0.41 -3.30
N ARG A 56 -13.00 1.65 -3.58
CA ARG A 56 -12.12 2.79 -3.37
C ARG A 56 -12.96 3.93 -2.86
N GLY A 57 -12.47 4.65 -1.86
CA GLY A 57 -13.22 5.78 -1.33
C GLY A 57 -12.43 6.53 -0.30
N ASN A 58 -13.13 7.41 0.40
CA ASN A 58 -12.54 8.10 1.53
C ASN A 58 -13.60 8.32 2.60
N LYS A 59 -13.13 8.41 3.85
CA LYS A 59 -13.98 8.64 5.02
C LYS A 59 -13.29 9.63 5.95
N LEU A 60 -14.10 10.52 6.52
CA LEU A 60 -13.63 11.43 7.53
C LEU A 60 -13.93 10.83 8.90
N ILE A 61 -12.90 10.56 9.71
CA ILE A 61 -13.04 9.99 11.05
C ILE A 61 -12.27 10.87 12.04
N ASP A 62 -12.99 11.48 12.97
CA ASP A 62 -12.42 12.34 14.02
C ASP A 62 -11.51 13.43 13.45
N GLY A 63 -11.88 14.02 12.31
CA GLY A 63 -11.13 15.09 11.68
C GLY A 63 -10.03 14.64 10.73
N TYR A 64 -9.78 13.33 10.62
CA TYR A 64 -8.79 12.78 9.70
C TYR A 64 -9.45 12.16 8.48
N LEU A 65 -9.00 12.54 7.30
CA LEU A 65 -9.48 11.96 6.06
C LEU A 65 -8.68 10.70 5.76
N ILE A 66 -9.41 9.58 5.64
CA ILE A 66 -8.81 8.29 5.32
C ILE A 66 -9.19 7.93 3.89
N GLU A 67 -8.18 7.85 3.02
CA GLU A 67 -8.36 7.36 1.66
C GLU A 67 -8.03 5.88 1.64
N TYR A 68 -8.94 5.06 1.13
CA TYR A 68 -8.79 3.62 1.19
C TYR A 68 -9.02 2.94 -0.15
N PHE A 69 -8.30 1.82 -0.33
CA PHE A 69 -8.41 0.95 -1.49
C PHE A 69 -8.60 -0.48 -0.96
N ILE A 70 -9.55 -1.20 -1.53
CA ILE A 70 -9.82 -2.61 -1.17
C ILE A 70 -9.76 -3.44 -2.45
N ASN A 71 -8.81 -4.37 -2.52
CA ASN A 71 -8.61 -5.22 -3.70
C ASN A 71 -8.26 -6.64 -3.27
N PRO A 72 -8.72 -7.66 -4.03
CA PRO A 72 -8.28 -9.04 -3.78
C PRO A 72 -6.83 -9.24 -4.23
N VAL A 73 -6.19 -10.28 -3.70
CA VAL A 73 -4.79 -10.60 -3.98
C VAL A 73 -4.52 -10.66 -5.49
N ARG A 74 -5.39 -11.34 -6.25
CA ARG A 74 -5.20 -11.48 -7.71
C ARG A 74 -5.11 -10.13 -8.43
N GLN A 75 -5.87 -9.14 -7.95
CA GLN A 75 -5.85 -7.81 -8.55
C GLN A 75 -4.52 -7.10 -8.25
N VAL A 76 -4.02 -7.24 -7.02
CA VAL A 76 -2.73 -6.67 -6.64
C VAL A 76 -1.61 -7.30 -7.48
N LEU A 77 -1.61 -8.61 -7.62
CA LEU A 77 -0.61 -9.32 -8.43
C LEU A 77 -0.69 -8.94 -9.91
N LYS A 78 -1.90 -8.76 -10.41
CA LYS A 78 -2.11 -8.30 -11.80
C LYS A 78 -1.49 -6.92 -12.02
N GLU A 79 -1.69 -6.00 -11.07
CA GLU A 79 -1.12 -4.65 -11.16
C GLU A 79 0.40 -4.69 -11.06
N PHE A 80 0.97 -5.59 -10.24
CA PHE A 80 2.43 -5.78 -10.20
C PHE A 80 2.96 -6.25 -11.56
N GLU A 81 2.26 -7.18 -12.23
CA GLU A 81 2.67 -7.68 -13.55
C GLU A 81 2.57 -6.62 -14.63
N GLU A 82 1.53 -5.81 -14.59
CA GLU A 82 1.36 -4.69 -15.53
C GLU A 82 2.45 -3.64 -15.31
N GLY A 83 2.83 -3.42 -14.08
CA GLY A 83 3.97 -2.65 -13.63
C GLY A 83 4.38 -1.51 -14.55
N PHE A 84 5.60 -1.60 -15.06
CA PHE A 84 6.19 -0.56 -15.89
C PHE A 84 5.57 -0.45 -17.29
N LYS A 85 4.75 -1.43 -17.71
CA LYS A 85 4.16 -1.46 -19.04
C LYS A 85 2.92 -0.57 -19.17
N ASN A 86 2.06 -0.54 -18.15
CA ASN A 86 0.73 0.10 -18.22
C ASN A 86 0.41 0.96 -17.02
N ASN A 87 1.38 1.72 -16.51
CA ASN A 87 1.20 2.57 -15.32
C ASN A 87 0.89 1.83 -14.03
N GLY A 88 1.04 0.52 -14.00
CA GLY A 88 0.87 -0.29 -12.80
C GLY A 88 2.00 -0.13 -11.79
N ILE A 89 3.04 0.61 -12.13
CA ILE A 89 4.17 0.91 -11.25
C ILE A 89 3.71 1.54 -9.93
N ALA A 90 2.60 2.29 -9.97
CA ALA A 90 2.07 2.94 -8.77
C ALA A 90 1.77 1.93 -7.66
N THR A 91 1.11 0.81 -7.98
CA THR A 91 0.79 -0.22 -6.99
C THR A 91 2.06 -0.87 -6.44
N THR A 92 3.04 -1.14 -7.30
CA THR A 92 4.33 -1.69 -6.87
C THR A 92 5.02 -0.74 -5.90
N LEU A 93 5.05 0.55 -6.19
CA LEU A 93 5.66 1.56 -5.32
C LEU A 93 4.90 1.67 -3.99
N ILE A 94 3.58 1.61 -4.02
CA ILE A 94 2.73 1.66 -2.83
C ILE A 94 3.11 0.53 -1.87
N PHE A 95 3.17 -0.70 -2.37
CA PHE A 95 3.50 -1.86 -1.52
C PHE A 95 4.96 -1.83 -1.07
N ALA A 96 5.89 -1.47 -1.94
CA ALA A 96 7.32 -1.45 -1.61
C ALA A 96 7.65 -0.45 -0.51
N GLY A 97 6.94 0.68 -0.43
CA GLY A 97 7.17 1.73 0.56
C GLY A 97 6.20 1.70 1.74
N SER A 98 5.42 0.65 1.90
CA SER A 98 4.36 0.58 2.90
C SER A 98 4.83 0.08 4.26
N LYS A 99 3.98 0.33 5.27
CA LYS A 99 4.07 -0.31 6.58
C LYS A 99 2.93 -1.31 6.71
N ILE A 100 3.25 -2.53 7.14
CA ILE A 100 2.23 -3.56 7.35
C ILE A 100 1.48 -3.27 8.65
N LEU A 101 0.15 -3.13 8.55
CA LEU A 101 -0.71 -2.91 9.71
C LEU A 101 -1.28 -4.22 10.23
N TYR A 102 -1.75 -5.07 9.35
CA TYR A 102 -2.32 -6.39 9.64
C TYR A 102 -1.91 -7.37 8.57
N ASP A 103 -1.57 -8.60 8.99
CA ASP A 103 -1.21 -9.68 8.08
C ASP A 103 -1.61 -11.01 8.72
N LYS A 104 -2.78 -11.53 8.33
CA LYS A 104 -3.35 -12.72 8.97
C LYS A 104 -2.57 -14.00 8.71
N ASP A 105 -2.02 -14.14 7.50
CA ASP A 105 -1.43 -15.42 7.06
C ASP A 105 -0.09 -15.30 6.33
N GLY A 106 0.53 -14.13 6.37
CA GLY A 106 1.79 -13.90 5.67
C GLY A 106 1.65 -13.43 4.23
N THR A 107 0.44 -13.34 3.70
CA THR A 107 0.18 -12.89 2.33
C THR A 107 0.67 -11.45 2.11
N ILE A 108 0.42 -10.58 3.07
CA ILE A 108 0.79 -9.17 2.95
C ILE A 108 2.31 -9.02 2.89
N GLU A 109 3.03 -9.71 3.77
CA GLU A 109 4.49 -9.71 3.75
C GLU A 109 5.03 -10.20 2.42
N SER A 110 4.43 -11.27 1.87
CA SER A 110 4.81 -11.80 0.56
C SER A 110 4.60 -10.77 -0.55
N LEU A 111 3.49 -10.04 -0.52
CA LEU A 111 3.21 -9.00 -1.52
C LEU A 111 4.19 -7.84 -1.41
N VAL A 112 4.51 -7.40 -0.20
CA VAL A 112 5.47 -6.32 0.02
C VAL A 112 6.86 -6.74 -0.49
N ASN A 113 7.29 -7.95 -0.16
CA ASN A 113 8.60 -8.48 -0.60
C ASN A 113 8.64 -8.62 -2.13
N LYS A 114 7.56 -9.10 -2.74
CA LYS A 114 7.48 -9.20 -4.20
C LYS A 114 7.57 -7.83 -4.85
N ALA A 115 6.87 -6.84 -4.30
CA ALA A 115 6.92 -5.47 -4.82
C ALA A 115 8.34 -4.92 -4.79
N LYS A 116 9.06 -5.13 -3.69
CA LYS A 116 10.45 -4.70 -3.56
C LYS A 116 11.37 -5.39 -4.55
N GLN A 117 11.19 -6.70 -4.75
CA GLN A 117 11.96 -7.47 -5.71
C GLN A 117 11.69 -7.03 -7.14
N ASP A 118 10.43 -6.86 -7.50
CA ASP A 118 10.03 -6.43 -8.84
C ASP A 118 10.59 -5.04 -9.15
N LEU A 119 10.52 -4.13 -8.20
CA LEU A 119 11.06 -2.79 -8.35
C LEU A 119 12.58 -2.80 -8.58
N ASN A 120 13.32 -3.54 -7.77
CA ASN A 120 14.78 -3.68 -7.91
C ASN A 120 15.16 -4.30 -9.24
N LYS A 121 14.43 -5.31 -9.67
CA LYS A 121 14.67 -6.01 -10.93
C LYS A 121 14.53 -5.08 -12.13
N GLU A 122 13.48 -4.27 -12.14
CA GLU A 122 13.23 -3.33 -13.24
C GLU A 122 14.23 -2.17 -13.24
N ILE A 123 14.58 -1.65 -12.06
CA ILE A 123 15.58 -0.59 -11.93
C ILE A 123 16.93 -1.05 -12.46
N ASN A 124 17.31 -2.30 -12.18
CA ASN A 124 18.59 -2.85 -12.61
C ASN A 124 18.67 -3.12 -14.11
N LYS A 125 17.54 -3.25 -14.80
CA LYS A 125 17.48 -3.44 -16.25
C LYS A 125 17.75 -2.16 -17.05
N ILE A 126 17.57 -1.00 -16.42
CA ILE A 126 17.68 0.31 -17.08
C ILE A 126 18.77 1.12 -16.39
N PRO A 127 20.03 1.11 -16.91
CA PRO A 127 21.15 1.79 -16.25
C PRO A 127 20.90 3.27 -15.95
N GLU A 128 20.27 4.00 -16.88
CA GLU A 128 19.96 5.41 -16.68
C GLU A 128 18.95 5.62 -15.53
N PHE A 129 17.96 4.76 -15.47
CA PHE A 129 16.95 4.80 -14.43
C PHE A 129 17.59 4.50 -13.06
N LYS A 130 18.48 3.50 -13.04
CA LYS A 130 19.22 3.13 -11.82
C LYS A 130 20.07 4.29 -11.31
N TRP A 131 20.72 4.99 -12.23
CA TRP A 131 21.53 6.17 -11.90
C TRP A 131 20.67 7.26 -11.25
N LYS A 132 19.54 7.56 -11.84
CA LYS A 132 18.60 8.56 -11.30
C LYS A 132 18.08 8.18 -9.93
N MET A 133 17.74 6.92 -9.73
CA MET A 133 17.28 6.43 -8.43
C MET A 133 18.37 6.53 -7.37
N ASN A 134 19.60 6.24 -7.72
CA ASN A 134 20.72 6.40 -6.80
C ASN A 134 20.92 7.85 -6.37
N CYS A 135 20.73 8.78 -7.30
CA CYS A 135 20.78 10.20 -6.99
C CYS A 135 19.67 10.60 -6.01
N TYR A 136 18.47 10.12 -6.22
CA TYR A 136 17.35 10.38 -5.31
C TYR A 136 17.55 9.73 -3.95
N THR A 137 18.16 8.56 -3.92
CA THR A 137 18.42 7.84 -2.67
C THR A 137 19.38 8.61 -1.78
N VAL A 138 20.34 9.31 -2.37
CA VAL A 138 21.30 10.15 -1.63
C VAL A 138 20.61 11.32 -0.93
N TRP A 139 19.49 11.79 -1.47
CA TRP A 139 18.75 12.91 -0.91
C TRP A 139 17.84 12.52 0.26
N HIS A 140 17.61 11.25 0.46
CA HIS A 140 16.77 10.72 1.54
C HIS A 140 17.63 10.18 2.67
#